data_90389e32ef77a569e96874e1a0baf2df
#
_entry.id   90389e32ef77a569e96874e1a0baf2df
#
_cell.length_a   1.000
_cell.length_b   1.000
_cell.length_c   1.000
_cell.angle_alpha   90.00
_cell.angle_beta   90.00
_cell.angle_gamma   90.00
#
_symmetry.space_group_name_H-M   'P 1'
#
loop_
_entity.id
_entity.type
_entity.pdbx_description
1 polymer ?
#
loop_
_entity_poly.entity_id
_entity_poly.type
_entity_poly.pdbx_seq_one_letter_code
_entity_poly.pdbx_strand_id
1 'polypeptide(L)'
;MRLMRFVCAVASVMMVAAGCAQKQGEPVKPRVIVTCDPELDDNNSLIRYVLYAGDFDTEGIIYASSQFHWKGDGKGTTQYIPGREYARADRDLGPQTSWRWAEGERFIDNIVEAYEKVYPNLKIHDPSYPTPEYMKSIIRVGNVEFEGDISHDTPGSDLIKEVLMDEDPRPVFIQVWGGPSTAARALKSIQEEYEGTTEWEAIRAKVSAKAKFCLSGQQDRTYAEYVNVHWPDVQEVVINAGVANLSYGAKMSGVEKADTLYFSPSWTDEMIKSKGVLGDMYRVWGDGKQMSEGDFTDYFGLSGYTAQELVEMGYWVWTPPQPYGNFISEGDTPCYLNMFGYGLRAYEAQEYGGWGGRRNAATEKIADGGFAMPSFARSVKDDVLPNFISAIQNDFAARMAWSVTSDYDAVNHHPSVSGPYEITAAPGETVKVRIKVSDPDGDNLTLNWSQYNVGTYAVDVEAAAPSSQTLSITVPADAAFGDTIHFVLTAEDDGQPQLVRYHRVVISVL
;
A
#
# COMPACT_ATOMS: atom_id res chain seq x y z
N MET A 1 59.97 -57.88 7.13
CA MET A 1 59.31 -57.48 5.88
C MET A 1 57.82 -57.80 6.00
N ARG A 2 56.97 -56.83 6.31
CA ARG A 2 55.53 -57.00 6.34
C ARG A 2 54.97 -56.06 5.29
N LEU A 3 54.31 -56.61 4.27
CA LEU A 3 53.57 -55.89 3.25
C LEU A 3 52.29 -55.33 3.86
N MET A 4 52.12 -54.02 3.79
CA MET A 4 50.90 -53.34 4.11
C MET A 4 50.08 -53.20 2.80
N ARG A 5 48.93 -53.88 2.72
CA ARG A 5 47.93 -53.69 1.64
C ARG A 5 47.08 -52.52 1.93
N PHE A 6 47.08 -51.48 1.05
CA PHE A 6 46.11 -50.40 1.03
C PHE A 6 44.83 -50.93 0.37
N VAL A 7 43.72 -50.85 1.12
CA VAL A 7 42.36 -51.04 0.61
C VAL A 7 41.81 -49.66 0.31
N CYS A 8 41.65 -49.36 -1.00
CA CYS A 8 40.84 -48.17 -1.41
C CYS A 8 39.35 -48.48 -1.22
N ALA A 9 38.71 -47.79 -0.27
CA ALA A 9 37.26 -47.78 -0.17
C ALA A 9 36.72 -46.70 -1.14
N VAL A 10 36.05 -47.13 -2.19
CA VAL A 10 35.25 -46.25 -3.06
C VAL A 10 33.95 -45.96 -2.33
N ALA A 11 33.81 -44.76 -1.81
CA ALA A 11 32.53 -44.27 -1.26
C ALA A 11 31.62 -43.88 -2.43
N SER A 12 30.63 -44.72 -2.72
CA SER A 12 29.52 -44.35 -3.60
C SER A 12 28.66 -43.30 -2.92
N VAL A 13 28.71 -42.06 -3.40
CA VAL A 13 27.77 -41.01 -3.02
C VAL A 13 26.43 -41.35 -3.69
N MET A 14 25.50 -41.90 -2.93
CA MET A 14 24.09 -41.92 -3.34
C MET A 14 23.59 -40.49 -3.30
N MET A 15 23.37 -39.86 -4.46
CA MET A 15 22.52 -38.70 -4.59
C MET A 15 21.08 -39.13 -4.24
N VAL A 16 20.67 -38.82 -3.04
CA VAL A 16 19.24 -38.80 -2.70
C VAL A 16 18.64 -37.62 -3.46
N ALA A 17 17.88 -37.92 -4.50
CA ALA A 17 16.99 -36.94 -5.11
C ALA A 17 15.98 -36.52 -4.03
N ALA A 18 16.28 -35.43 -3.33
CA ALA A 18 15.31 -34.75 -2.47
C ALA A 18 14.27 -34.17 -3.42
N GLY A 19 13.13 -34.86 -3.55
CA GLY A 19 11.94 -34.30 -4.19
C GLY A 19 11.65 -32.96 -3.52
N CYS A 20 11.68 -31.87 -4.29
CA CYS A 20 11.31 -30.54 -3.82
C CYS A 20 9.91 -30.58 -3.21
N ALA A 21 9.84 -30.47 -1.90
CA ALA A 21 8.59 -30.22 -1.21
C ALA A 21 8.11 -28.83 -1.65
N GLN A 22 7.05 -28.80 -2.46
CA GLN A 22 6.32 -27.60 -2.76
C GLN A 22 5.82 -27.00 -1.43
N LYS A 23 6.28 -25.81 -1.09
CA LYS A 23 5.67 -25.02 -0.02
C LYS A 23 4.29 -24.59 -0.50
N GLN A 24 3.27 -25.39 -0.19
CA GLN A 24 1.88 -24.94 -0.14
C GLN A 24 1.70 -24.29 1.22
N GLY A 25 1.88 -22.99 1.30
CA GLY A 25 1.50 -22.16 2.45
C GLY A 25 0.53 -21.11 1.96
N GLU A 26 -0.58 -20.90 2.68
CA GLU A 26 -1.36 -19.70 2.45
C GLU A 26 -0.44 -18.48 2.59
N PRO A 27 -0.62 -17.43 1.77
CA PRO A 27 0.17 -16.22 1.90
C PRO A 27 0.01 -15.67 3.31
N VAL A 28 1.12 -15.43 4.00
CA VAL A 28 1.11 -14.83 5.33
C VAL A 28 0.71 -13.36 5.16
N LYS A 29 -0.31 -12.89 5.91
CA LYS A 29 -0.76 -11.49 5.86
C LYS A 29 0.39 -10.54 6.19
N PRO A 30 0.57 -9.44 5.43
CA PRO A 30 1.53 -8.41 5.79
C PRO A 30 1.14 -7.73 7.10
N ARG A 31 2.11 -7.42 7.96
CA ARG A 31 1.95 -6.59 9.15
C ARG A 31 2.01 -5.12 8.75
N VAL A 32 1.01 -4.35 9.12
CA VAL A 32 0.84 -2.96 8.67
C VAL A 32 0.58 -2.03 9.86
N ILE A 33 1.27 -0.90 9.87
CA ILE A 33 0.93 0.25 10.72
C ILE A 33 0.64 1.42 9.79
N VAL A 34 -0.46 2.15 10.03
CA VAL A 34 -0.84 3.35 9.28
C VAL A 34 -0.62 4.57 10.17
N THR A 35 0.11 5.58 9.66
CA THR A 35 0.18 6.92 10.26
C THR A 35 -0.41 7.91 9.28
N CYS A 36 -1.42 8.67 9.71
CA CYS A 36 -2.19 9.57 8.85
C CYS A 36 -2.49 10.90 9.55
N ASP A 37 -2.60 11.96 8.77
CA ASP A 37 -3.00 13.29 9.22
C ASP A 37 -4.42 13.61 8.70
N PRO A 38 -5.10 14.66 9.20
CA PRO A 38 -6.50 14.91 8.88
C PRO A 38 -6.67 15.57 7.50
N GLU A 39 -6.06 15.01 6.47
CA GLU A 39 -6.25 15.43 5.08
C GLU A 39 -7.41 14.68 4.42
N LEU A 40 -7.93 15.24 3.32
CA LEU A 40 -9.06 14.69 2.60
C LEU A 40 -8.74 13.33 1.97
N ASP A 41 -7.55 13.18 1.43
CA ASP A 41 -7.15 11.91 0.80
C ASP A 41 -6.79 10.83 1.83
N ASP A 42 -6.26 11.19 3.01
CA ASP A 42 -6.17 10.29 4.17
C ASP A 42 -7.55 9.75 4.57
N ASN A 43 -8.56 10.64 4.67
CA ASN A 43 -9.94 10.24 4.98
C ASN A 43 -10.47 9.21 3.98
N ASN A 44 -10.36 9.50 2.67
CA ASN A 44 -10.85 8.61 1.63
C ASN A 44 -10.04 7.31 1.56
N SER A 45 -8.73 7.39 1.71
CA SER A 45 -7.82 6.23 1.75
C SER A 45 -8.11 5.33 2.95
N LEU A 46 -8.44 5.90 4.12
CA LEU A 46 -8.77 5.14 5.32
C LEU A 46 -10.14 4.45 5.20
N ILE A 47 -11.12 5.08 4.54
CA ILE A 47 -12.42 4.45 4.24
C ILE A 47 -12.20 3.20 3.36
N ARG A 48 -11.35 3.29 2.35
CA ARG A 48 -10.97 2.11 1.56
C ARG A 48 -10.20 1.10 2.43
N TYR A 49 -9.21 1.54 3.22
CA TYR A 49 -8.36 0.68 4.03
C TYR A 49 -9.15 -0.22 4.98
N VAL A 50 -10.15 0.32 5.69
CA VAL A 50 -10.95 -0.50 6.63
C VAL A 50 -11.76 -1.59 5.92
N LEU A 51 -12.09 -1.42 4.65
CA LEU A 51 -12.70 -2.45 3.81
C LEU A 51 -11.71 -3.54 3.35
N TYR A 52 -10.42 -3.30 3.50
CA TYR A 52 -9.34 -4.24 3.22
C TYR A 52 -8.66 -4.76 4.50
N ALA A 53 -9.18 -4.39 5.68
CA ALA A 53 -8.57 -4.78 6.95
C ALA A 53 -8.48 -6.31 7.15
N GLY A 54 -9.28 -7.08 6.42
CA GLY A 54 -9.18 -8.55 6.37
C GLY A 54 -7.92 -9.07 5.66
N ASP A 55 -7.30 -8.27 4.80
CA ASP A 55 -6.10 -8.66 4.03
C ASP A 55 -4.78 -8.43 4.80
N PHE A 56 -4.81 -7.71 5.92
CA PHE A 56 -3.64 -7.30 6.70
C PHE A 56 -3.69 -7.78 8.15
N ASP A 57 -2.53 -7.89 8.78
CA ASP A 57 -2.38 -7.83 10.22
C ASP A 57 -2.11 -6.36 10.57
N THR A 58 -3.19 -5.57 10.79
CA THR A 58 -3.09 -4.16 11.15
C THR A 58 -2.69 -4.02 12.61
N GLU A 59 -1.48 -3.50 12.86
CA GLU A 59 -0.90 -3.37 14.20
C GLU A 59 -1.18 -1.99 14.84
N GLY A 60 -1.49 -0.98 14.02
CA GLY A 60 -1.77 0.38 14.48
C GLY A 60 -2.40 1.27 13.43
N ILE A 61 -3.28 2.19 13.89
CA ILE A 61 -3.79 3.31 13.10
C ILE A 61 -3.55 4.57 13.93
N ILE A 62 -2.68 5.46 13.46
CA ILE A 62 -2.04 6.47 14.30
C ILE A 62 -2.23 7.85 13.71
N TYR A 63 -2.81 8.77 14.49
CA TYR A 63 -2.81 10.20 14.16
C TYR A 63 -1.38 10.72 14.11
N ALA A 64 -1.02 11.38 13.03
CA ALA A 64 0.29 12.01 12.83
C ALA A 64 0.11 13.46 12.38
N SER A 65 1.19 14.23 12.38
CA SER A 65 1.25 15.55 11.75
C SER A 65 1.95 15.48 10.40
N SER A 66 1.77 16.53 9.60
CA SER A 66 2.56 16.81 8.41
C SER A 66 2.84 18.30 8.30
N GLN A 67 3.58 18.73 7.26
CA GLN A 67 3.69 20.14 6.94
C GLN A 67 2.35 20.81 6.60
N PHE A 68 1.35 20.00 6.22
CA PHE A 68 0.02 20.47 5.83
C PHE A 68 -0.97 20.47 6.98
N HIS A 69 -0.75 19.64 8.01
CA HIS A 69 -1.68 19.49 9.14
C HIS A 69 -0.94 19.23 10.45
N TRP A 70 -1.10 20.13 11.43
CA TRP A 70 -0.59 19.91 12.78
C TRP A 70 -1.41 20.68 13.82
N LYS A 71 -1.55 20.07 14.99
CA LYS A 71 -2.51 20.45 16.02
C LYS A 71 -2.07 21.66 16.85
N GLY A 72 -0.77 21.85 17.05
CA GLY A 72 -0.22 22.70 18.08
C GLY A 72 -0.23 22.07 19.47
N ASP A 73 0.50 22.68 20.40
CA ASP A 73 0.67 22.20 21.78
C ASP A 73 -0.44 22.66 22.76
N GLY A 74 -1.39 23.46 22.28
CA GLY A 74 -2.44 24.05 23.12
C GLY A 74 -1.97 25.08 24.15
N LYS A 75 -0.66 25.44 24.14
CA LYS A 75 -0.05 26.40 25.08
C LYS A 75 0.24 27.75 24.44
N GLY A 76 -0.07 27.89 23.15
CA GLY A 76 0.18 29.12 22.39
C GLY A 76 1.59 29.20 21.81
N THR A 77 2.36 28.11 21.82
CA THR A 77 3.63 28.03 21.08
C THR A 77 3.32 28.17 19.59
N THR A 78 4.14 28.97 18.90
CA THR A 78 3.96 29.22 17.47
C THR A 78 5.07 28.57 16.66
N GLN A 79 4.73 28.07 15.45
CA GLN A 79 5.68 27.61 14.45
C GLN A 79 5.61 28.50 13.21
N TYR A 80 6.77 28.80 12.63
CA TYR A 80 6.90 29.47 11.34
C TYR A 80 8.06 28.87 10.56
N ILE A 81 7.75 28.20 9.46
CA ILE A 81 8.74 27.61 8.57
C ILE A 81 8.53 28.23 7.18
N PRO A 82 9.52 28.98 6.65
CA PRO A 82 9.41 29.57 5.30
C PRO A 82 9.13 28.50 4.23
N GLY A 83 8.21 28.83 3.31
CA GLY A 83 7.82 27.95 2.21
C GLY A 83 6.67 26.99 2.53
N ARG A 84 6.18 26.97 3.78
CA ARG A 84 4.92 26.27 4.10
C ARG A 84 3.72 27.07 3.59
N GLU A 85 2.54 26.43 3.49
CA GLU A 85 1.32 27.07 2.97
C GLU A 85 0.97 28.36 3.71
N TYR A 86 1.20 28.42 5.02
CA TYR A 86 0.99 29.62 5.86
C TYR A 86 2.11 30.66 5.75
N ALA A 87 3.25 30.31 5.14
CA ALA A 87 4.47 31.14 5.08
C ALA A 87 4.96 31.29 3.62
N ARG A 88 4.04 31.46 2.68
CA ARG A 88 4.34 31.61 1.25
C ARG A 88 4.61 33.08 0.91
N ALA A 89 5.40 33.30 -0.13
CA ALA A 89 5.74 34.64 -0.61
C ALA A 89 4.51 35.43 -1.10
N ASP A 90 3.48 34.74 -1.62
CA ASP A 90 2.23 35.34 -2.12
C ASP A 90 1.11 35.39 -1.05
N ARG A 91 1.28 34.67 0.06
CA ARG A 91 0.33 34.62 1.18
C ARG A 91 1.05 34.26 2.47
N ASP A 92 1.54 35.26 3.17
CA ASP A 92 2.21 35.07 4.46
C ASP A 92 1.21 35.38 5.60
N LEU A 93 0.83 34.33 6.33
CA LEU A 93 -0.08 34.42 7.48
C LEU A 93 0.68 34.58 8.81
N GLY A 94 2.02 34.61 8.76
CA GLY A 94 2.85 34.67 9.95
C GLY A 94 2.90 33.37 10.76
N PRO A 95 3.49 33.42 11.97
CA PRO A 95 3.56 32.26 12.86
C PRO A 95 2.17 31.73 13.25
N GLN A 96 2.00 30.41 13.19
CA GLN A 96 0.75 29.72 13.51
C GLN A 96 0.86 28.92 14.81
N THR A 97 -0.23 28.79 15.55
CA THR A 97 -0.34 27.95 16.76
C THR A 97 -0.89 26.55 16.47
N SER A 98 -1.51 26.38 15.32
CA SER A 98 -1.97 25.12 14.71
C SER A 98 -2.11 25.34 13.21
N TRP A 99 -2.17 24.29 12.41
CA TRP A 99 -2.34 24.45 10.98
C TRP A 99 -3.31 23.40 10.41
N ARG A 100 -4.43 23.85 9.83
CA ARG A 100 -5.45 23.01 9.17
C ARG A 100 -5.85 21.77 9.98
N TRP A 101 -5.97 21.94 11.30
CA TRP A 101 -6.36 20.88 12.23
C TRP A 101 -7.64 21.29 12.94
N ALA A 102 -8.73 20.52 12.74
CA ALA A 102 -10.03 20.81 13.33
C ALA A 102 -10.00 20.65 14.86
N GLU A 103 -10.74 21.50 15.57
CA GLU A 103 -10.94 21.30 17.01
C GLU A 103 -11.69 19.98 17.25
N GLY A 104 -11.14 19.12 18.10
CA GLY A 104 -11.74 17.81 18.39
C GLY A 104 -11.61 16.82 17.23
N GLU A 105 -10.60 16.95 16.37
CA GLU A 105 -10.36 16.06 15.23
C GLU A 105 -10.38 14.57 15.61
N ARG A 106 -11.21 13.79 14.92
CA ARG A 106 -11.47 12.38 15.21
C ARG A 106 -11.73 11.55 13.95
N PHE A 107 -11.19 11.90 12.79
CA PHE A 107 -11.57 11.22 11.55
C PHE A 107 -11.26 9.71 11.57
N ILE A 108 -10.14 9.28 12.20
CA ILE A 108 -9.81 7.86 12.37
C ILE A 108 -10.88 7.16 13.21
N ASP A 109 -11.19 7.72 14.40
CA ASP A 109 -12.22 7.16 15.28
C ASP A 109 -13.57 7.08 14.58
N ASN A 110 -13.97 8.13 13.86
CA ASN A 110 -15.23 8.20 13.14
C ASN A 110 -15.34 7.13 12.05
N ILE A 111 -14.25 6.88 11.31
CA ILE A 111 -14.22 5.83 10.28
C ILE A 111 -14.26 4.44 10.91
N VAL A 112 -13.54 4.21 12.03
CA VAL A 112 -13.59 2.93 12.74
C VAL A 112 -14.96 2.71 13.41
N GLU A 113 -15.64 3.75 13.89
CA GLU A 113 -17.03 3.68 14.35
C GLU A 113 -18.01 3.37 13.19
N ALA A 114 -17.74 3.87 11.99
CA ALA A 114 -18.51 3.48 10.79
C ALA A 114 -18.25 2.04 10.38
N TYR A 115 -16.99 1.59 10.45
CA TYR A 115 -16.61 0.19 10.24
C TYR A 115 -17.37 -0.75 11.20
N GLU A 116 -17.49 -0.40 12.49
CA GLU A 116 -18.26 -1.18 13.46
C GLU A 116 -19.70 -1.41 13.01
N LYS A 117 -20.33 -0.39 12.41
CA LYS A 117 -21.73 -0.50 11.93
C LYS A 117 -21.87 -1.44 10.74
N VAL A 118 -20.85 -1.56 9.90
CA VAL A 118 -20.86 -2.41 8.69
C VAL A 118 -20.20 -3.78 8.92
N TYR A 119 -19.42 -3.96 9.97
CA TYR A 119 -18.76 -5.20 10.32
C TYR A 119 -19.68 -6.45 10.33
N PRO A 120 -20.93 -6.38 10.84
CA PRO A 120 -21.84 -7.53 10.79
C PRO A 120 -22.10 -8.05 9.37
N ASN A 121 -22.05 -7.18 8.37
CA ASN A 121 -22.16 -7.56 6.98
C ASN A 121 -20.81 -8.09 6.45
N LEU A 122 -19.76 -7.30 6.59
CA LEU A 122 -18.42 -7.63 6.05
C LEU A 122 -17.95 -9.02 6.44
N LYS A 123 -18.10 -9.41 7.72
CA LYS A 123 -17.65 -10.72 8.22
C LYS A 123 -18.41 -11.93 7.64
N ILE A 124 -19.56 -11.71 7.00
CA ILE A 124 -20.29 -12.76 6.29
C ILE A 124 -19.64 -13.02 4.95
N HIS A 125 -19.18 -11.98 4.27
CA HIS A 125 -18.51 -12.05 2.98
C HIS A 125 -17.06 -12.52 3.13
N ASP A 126 -16.38 -12.06 4.20
CA ASP A 126 -15.02 -12.52 4.52
C ASP A 126 -14.85 -12.58 6.05
N PRO A 127 -14.73 -13.79 6.65
CA PRO A 127 -14.56 -13.96 8.08
C PRO A 127 -13.20 -13.47 8.61
N SER A 128 -12.27 -13.06 7.74
CA SER A 128 -10.95 -12.56 8.12
C SER A 128 -10.94 -11.10 8.60
N TYR A 129 -12.05 -10.37 8.46
CA TYR A 129 -12.17 -9.01 8.98
C TYR A 129 -11.94 -8.96 10.51
N PRO A 130 -11.04 -8.08 11.00
CA PRO A 130 -10.80 -7.91 12.42
C PRO A 130 -12.05 -7.37 13.16
N THR A 131 -12.18 -7.68 14.44
CA THR A 131 -13.32 -7.16 15.19
C THR A 131 -13.22 -5.65 15.40
N PRO A 132 -14.35 -4.94 15.53
CA PRO A 132 -14.34 -3.50 15.80
C PRO A 132 -13.63 -3.14 17.12
N GLU A 133 -13.72 -3.99 18.13
CA GLU A 133 -13.02 -3.81 19.41
C GLU A 133 -11.51 -3.83 19.19
N TYR A 134 -11.01 -4.75 18.36
CA TYR A 134 -9.60 -4.78 18.00
C TYR A 134 -9.20 -3.51 17.26
N MET A 135 -9.92 -3.11 16.21
CA MET A 135 -9.64 -1.91 15.43
C MET A 135 -9.60 -0.64 16.31
N LYS A 136 -10.54 -0.49 17.24
CA LYS A 136 -10.53 0.60 18.23
C LYS A 136 -9.31 0.52 19.16
N SER A 137 -8.92 -0.68 19.56
CA SER A 137 -7.82 -0.89 20.52
C SER A 137 -6.44 -0.51 19.99
N ILE A 138 -6.27 -0.42 18.67
CA ILE A 138 -5.00 -0.10 18.00
C ILE A 138 -4.91 1.37 17.54
N ILE A 139 -5.93 2.20 17.79
CA ILE A 139 -5.86 3.64 17.52
C ILE A 139 -4.94 4.31 18.54
N ARG A 140 -4.01 5.13 18.06
CA ARG A 140 -3.09 5.91 18.90
C ARG A 140 -2.95 7.34 18.41
N VAL A 141 -2.52 8.22 19.29
CA VAL A 141 -2.08 9.57 18.95
C VAL A 141 -0.55 9.55 18.88
N GLY A 142 -0.02 9.94 17.75
CA GLY A 142 1.41 10.09 17.49
C GLY A 142 1.88 11.52 17.71
N ASN A 143 2.92 11.92 16.98
CA ASN A 143 3.49 13.28 17.05
C ASN A 143 2.62 14.23 16.22
N VAL A 144 1.63 14.86 16.84
CA VAL A 144 0.63 15.72 16.20
C VAL A 144 0.79 17.20 16.51
N GLU A 145 1.65 17.56 17.51
CA GLU A 145 1.73 18.94 17.97
C GLU A 145 2.34 19.87 16.92
N PHE A 146 3.47 19.47 16.32
CA PHE A 146 4.15 20.22 15.25
C PHE A 146 4.67 19.29 14.16
N GLU A 147 4.81 19.81 12.94
CA GLU A 147 5.44 19.03 11.86
C GLU A 147 6.88 18.69 12.23
N GLY A 148 7.26 17.42 12.01
CA GLY A 148 8.65 16.98 12.17
C GLY A 148 9.18 16.94 13.61
N ASP A 149 8.34 17.10 14.63
CA ASP A 149 8.78 17.02 16.03
C ASP A 149 9.04 15.55 16.42
N ILE A 150 10.30 15.25 16.75
CA ILE A 150 10.77 13.96 17.28
C ILE A 150 11.42 14.10 18.64
N SER A 151 11.05 15.14 19.41
CA SER A 151 11.69 15.47 20.69
C SER A 151 11.24 14.60 21.85
N HIS A 152 10.04 14.01 21.78
CA HIS A 152 9.46 13.21 22.86
C HIS A 152 8.62 12.02 22.32
N ASP A 153 8.50 10.99 23.16
CA ASP A 153 7.70 9.81 22.87
C ASP A 153 6.20 10.15 22.95
N THR A 154 5.42 9.42 22.17
CA THR A 154 3.96 9.50 22.13
C THR A 154 3.39 8.08 22.13
N PRO A 155 2.11 7.88 22.49
CA PRO A 155 1.49 6.55 22.42
C PRO A 155 1.61 5.91 21.04
N GLY A 156 1.66 6.71 19.95
CA GLY A 156 1.86 6.22 18.59
C GLY A 156 3.29 5.77 18.33
N SER A 157 4.28 6.55 18.73
CA SER A 157 5.70 6.14 18.59
C SER A 157 6.05 4.94 19.48
N ASP A 158 5.46 4.85 20.69
CA ASP A 158 5.64 3.72 21.59
C ASP A 158 5.09 2.43 20.97
N LEU A 159 3.90 2.48 20.36
CA LEU A 159 3.32 1.33 19.66
C LEU A 159 4.23 0.87 18.50
N ILE A 160 4.73 1.80 17.69
CA ILE A 160 5.65 1.44 16.58
C ILE A 160 6.92 0.80 17.14
N LYS A 161 7.49 1.35 18.21
CA LYS A 161 8.67 0.79 18.90
C LYS A 161 8.38 -0.63 19.39
N GLU A 162 7.26 -0.86 20.08
CA GLU A 162 6.86 -2.17 20.60
C GLU A 162 6.77 -3.21 19.46
N VAL A 163 6.10 -2.87 18.37
CA VAL A 163 5.92 -3.76 17.21
C VAL A 163 7.25 -4.05 16.50
N LEU A 164 8.14 -3.06 16.37
CA LEU A 164 9.46 -3.28 15.76
C LEU A 164 10.38 -4.12 16.64
N MET A 165 10.22 -4.05 17.95
CA MET A 165 11.05 -4.78 18.92
C MET A 165 10.53 -6.17 19.25
N ASP A 166 9.29 -6.52 18.90
CA ASP A 166 8.69 -7.83 19.22
C ASP A 166 9.42 -9.02 18.55
N GLU A 167 9.04 -10.24 18.91
CA GLU A 167 9.70 -11.46 18.43
C GLU A 167 9.15 -11.98 17.09
N ASP A 168 8.11 -11.37 16.51
CA ASP A 168 7.63 -11.73 15.17
C ASP A 168 8.65 -11.27 14.11
N PRO A 169 9.28 -12.19 13.35
CA PRO A 169 10.32 -11.82 12.40
C PRO A 169 9.78 -11.19 11.11
N ARG A 170 8.46 -11.18 10.90
CA ARG A 170 7.86 -10.61 9.69
C ARG A 170 8.14 -9.12 9.57
N PRO A 171 8.37 -8.61 8.34
CA PRO A 171 8.46 -7.18 8.12
C PRO A 171 7.17 -6.45 8.55
N VAL A 172 7.34 -5.20 9.00
CA VAL A 172 6.26 -4.27 9.34
C VAL A 172 6.27 -3.15 8.31
N PHE A 173 5.20 -3.05 7.54
CA PHE A 173 5.01 -2.00 6.55
C PHE A 173 4.39 -0.77 7.21
N ILE A 174 5.22 0.23 7.47
CA ILE A 174 4.79 1.49 8.09
C ILE A 174 4.31 2.40 6.95
N GLN A 175 3.00 2.54 6.85
CA GLN A 175 2.32 3.39 5.89
C GLN A 175 2.35 4.82 6.41
N VAL A 176 3.14 5.68 5.82
CA VAL A 176 3.29 7.09 6.21
C VAL A 176 2.52 7.94 5.22
N TRP A 177 1.29 8.31 5.58
CA TRP A 177 0.41 9.10 4.73
C TRP A 177 0.65 10.59 4.92
N GLY A 178 0.93 11.01 6.17
CA GLY A 178 1.39 12.35 6.49
C GLY A 178 2.91 12.47 6.65
N GLY A 179 3.35 13.14 7.71
CA GLY A 179 4.77 13.26 8.06
C GLY A 179 5.33 12.00 8.75
N PRO A 180 6.59 11.63 8.48
CA PRO A 180 7.24 10.46 9.08
C PRO A 180 7.67 10.64 10.54
N SER A 181 7.42 11.80 11.19
CA SER A 181 7.93 12.13 12.54
C SER A 181 7.58 11.10 13.61
N THR A 182 6.36 10.55 13.61
CA THR A 182 5.97 9.55 14.62
C THR A 182 6.80 8.26 14.48
N ALA A 183 7.01 7.78 13.27
CA ALA A 183 7.83 6.59 13.03
C ALA A 183 9.33 6.86 13.26
N ALA A 184 9.80 8.06 12.89
CA ALA A 184 11.15 8.50 13.20
C ALA A 184 11.40 8.61 14.71
N ARG A 185 10.40 9.07 15.50
CA ARG A 185 10.50 9.11 16.97
C ARG A 185 10.62 7.70 17.55
N ALA A 186 9.87 6.73 17.06
CA ALA A 186 10.00 5.34 17.50
C ALA A 186 11.42 4.81 17.31
N LEU A 187 12.01 5.03 16.14
CA LEU A 187 13.39 4.64 15.86
C LEU A 187 14.39 5.39 16.75
N LYS A 188 14.13 6.70 17.01
CA LYS A 188 14.97 7.51 17.90
C LYS A 188 14.90 7.03 19.34
N SER A 189 13.72 6.66 19.83
CA SER A 189 13.55 6.08 21.16
C SER A 189 14.34 4.78 21.33
N ILE A 190 14.32 3.90 20.30
CA ILE A 190 15.15 2.68 20.29
C ILE A 190 16.64 3.04 20.32
N GLN A 191 17.08 4.01 19.52
CA GLN A 191 18.48 4.46 19.52
C GLN A 191 18.88 5.03 20.89
N GLU A 192 18.10 5.91 21.48
CA GLU A 192 18.37 6.52 22.80
C GLU A 192 18.47 5.47 23.91
N GLU A 193 17.71 4.35 23.83
CA GLU A 193 17.73 3.28 24.82
C GLU A 193 18.95 2.35 24.67
N TYR A 194 19.33 2.02 23.43
CA TYR A 194 20.29 0.94 23.18
C TYR A 194 21.66 1.42 22.64
N GLU A 195 21.78 2.60 22.05
CA GLU A 195 23.06 3.10 21.53
C GLU A 195 24.11 3.17 22.64
N GLY A 196 25.28 2.61 22.38
CA GLY A 196 26.36 2.49 23.37
C GLY A 196 26.26 1.25 24.26
N THR A 197 25.22 0.42 24.17
CA THR A 197 25.15 -0.90 24.80
C THR A 197 25.78 -1.98 23.93
N THR A 198 26.05 -3.16 24.50
CA THR A 198 26.55 -4.32 23.76
C THR A 198 25.52 -4.93 22.80
N GLU A 199 24.26 -4.57 22.94
CA GLU A 199 23.12 -5.10 22.17
C GLU A 199 22.81 -4.24 20.93
N TRP A 200 23.31 -3.03 20.86
CA TRP A 200 22.97 -2.03 19.86
C TRP A 200 23.01 -2.55 18.41
N GLU A 201 24.14 -3.13 18.02
CA GLU A 201 24.30 -3.59 16.62
C GLU A 201 23.29 -4.68 16.22
N ALA A 202 22.98 -5.59 17.16
CA ALA A 202 21.98 -6.64 16.92
C ALA A 202 20.55 -6.07 16.84
N ILE A 203 20.22 -5.12 17.73
CA ILE A 203 18.93 -4.44 17.74
C ILE A 203 18.76 -3.59 16.48
N ARG A 204 19.76 -2.80 16.14
CA ARG A 204 19.76 -1.98 14.93
C ARG A 204 19.52 -2.83 13.68
N ALA A 205 20.23 -3.96 13.55
CA ALA A 205 20.06 -4.88 12.43
C ALA A 205 18.66 -5.51 12.41
N LYS A 206 18.12 -5.95 13.57
CA LYS A 206 16.75 -6.50 13.71
C LYS A 206 15.70 -5.49 13.26
N VAL A 207 15.78 -4.26 13.80
CA VAL A 207 14.82 -3.19 13.52
C VAL A 207 14.89 -2.76 12.06
N SER A 208 16.08 -2.56 11.51
CA SER A 208 16.25 -2.17 10.10
C SER A 208 15.73 -3.24 9.13
N ALA A 209 15.86 -4.50 9.47
CA ALA A 209 15.32 -5.60 8.66
C ALA A 209 13.78 -5.64 8.68
N LYS A 210 13.17 -5.32 9.85
CA LYS A 210 11.72 -5.33 10.04
C LYS A 210 11.02 -4.09 9.47
N ALA A 211 11.56 -2.91 9.67
CA ALA A 211 10.94 -1.65 9.27
C ALA A 211 10.94 -1.47 7.75
N LYS A 212 9.76 -1.29 7.16
CA LYS A 212 9.56 -0.98 5.74
C LYS A 212 8.71 0.28 5.65
N PHE A 213 9.30 1.39 5.19
CA PHE A 213 8.59 2.65 5.07
C PHE A 213 7.92 2.79 3.71
N CYS A 214 6.60 2.94 3.71
CA CYS A 214 5.79 3.24 2.53
C CYS A 214 5.36 4.72 2.63
N LEU A 215 6.07 5.61 1.94
CA LEU A 215 5.92 7.06 2.09
C LEU A 215 4.99 7.63 1.02
N SER A 216 3.88 8.25 1.42
CA SER A 216 3.10 9.12 0.54
C SER A 216 3.71 10.52 0.47
N GLY A 217 4.93 10.59 -0.04
CA GLY A 217 5.80 11.75 0.08
C GLY A 217 6.53 11.80 1.44
N GLN A 218 7.47 12.71 1.55
CA GLN A 218 8.10 13.05 2.83
C GLN A 218 7.51 14.38 3.31
N GLN A 219 6.34 14.31 3.94
CA GLN A 219 5.56 15.50 4.30
C GLN A 219 6.08 16.22 5.57
N ASP A 220 7.23 15.79 6.06
CA ASP A 220 8.15 16.53 6.94
C ASP A 220 9.59 16.10 6.62
N ARG A 221 10.59 16.63 7.34
CA ARG A 221 12.00 16.38 7.02
C ARG A 221 12.61 15.19 7.77
N THR A 222 11.87 14.54 8.66
CA THR A 222 12.46 13.60 9.63
C THR A 222 12.98 12.31 8.99
N TYR A 223 12.36 11.85 7.89
CA TYR A 223 12.92 10.70 7.17
C TYR A 223 14.28 11.03 6.55
N ALA A 224 14.38 12.17 5.86
CA ALA A 224 15.64 12.59 5.23
C ALA A 224 16.72 12.97 6.25
N GLU A 225 16.36 13.69 7.31
CA GLU A 225 17.31 14.29 8.25
C GLU A 225 17.66 13.36 9.42
N TYR A 226 16.76 12.44 9.78
CA TYR A 226 17.00 11.52 10.88
C TYR A 226 17.08 10.05 10.42
N VAL A 227 16.03 9.51 9.76
CA VAL A 227 15.98 8.07 9.42
C VAL A 227 17.11 7.70 8.47
N ASN A 228 17.26 8.41 7.35
CA ASN A 228 18.33 8.14 6.38
C ASN A 228 19.73 8.29 6.97
N VAL A 229 19.91 9.10 8.00
CA VAL A 229 21.22 9.39 8.62
C VAL A 229 21.59 8.35 9.68
N HIS A 230 20.65 8.01 10.56
CA HIS A 230 20.89 7.15 11.71
C HIS A 230 20.50 5.67 11.47
N TRP A 231 19.57 5.43 10.53
CA TRP A 231 19.03 4.11 10.17
C TRP A 231 19.14 3.82 8.68
N PRO A 232 20.32 3.96 8.05
CA PRO A 232 20.49 3.89 6.58
C PRO A 232 20.13 2.53 5.97
N ASP A 233 20.02 1.48 6.80
CA ASP A 233 19.67 0.13 6.36
C ASP A 233 18.15 -0.12 6.35
N VAL A 234 17.35 0.84 6.82
CA VAL A 234 15.88 0.78 6.73
C VAL A 234 15.44 0.92 5.27
N GLN A 235 14.53 0.08 4.86
CA GLN A 235 14.07 0.04 3.48
C GLN A 235 12.91 1.02 3.24
N GLU A 236 13.07 1.91 2.26
CA GLU A 236 11.98 2.66 1.66
C GLU A 236 11.31 1.79 0.56
N VAL A 237 10.01 1.55 0.69
CA VAL A 237 9.21 0.84 -0.31
C VAL A 237 8.76 1.81 -1.39
N VAL A 238 8.98 1.46 -2.64
CA VAL A 238 8.52 2.27 -3.77
C VAL A 238 7.02 2.10 -3.93
N ILE A 239 6.30 3.22 -3.90
CA ILE A 239 4.86 3.27 -4.11
C ILE A 239 4.51 4.06 -5.37
N ASN A 240 3.27 3.98 -5.81
CA ASN A 240 2.72 4.78 -6.92
C ASN A 240 3.63 4.76 -8.17
N ALA A 241 4.05 3.58 -8.55
CA ALA A 241 5.04 3.36 -9.60
C ALA A 241 4.47 3.52 -11.03
N GLY A 242 3.62 4.51 -11.26
CA GLY A 242 3.04 4.83 -12.56
C GLY A 242 1.89 3.92 -13.01
N VAL A 243 1.40 3.02 -12.13
CA VAL A 243 0.40 1.98 -12.46
C VAL A 243 -1.00 2.34 -11.99
N ALA A 244 -1.12 3.09 -10.87
CA ALA A 244 -2.39 3.54 -10.32
C ALA A 244 -2.22 4.94 -9.73
N ASN A 245 -2.74 5.93 -10.41
CA ASN A 245 -2.78 7.30 -9.88
C ASN A 245 -4.16 7.55 -9.26
N LEU A 246 -4.23 7.55 -7.92
CA LEU A 246 -5.44 7.85 -7.16
C LEU A 246 -5.35 9.20 -6.41
N SER A 247 -4.34 10.02 -6.68
CA SER A 247 -4.17 11.34 -6.08
C SER A 247 -5.08 12.40 -6.72
N TYR A 248 -5.05 13.62 -6.21
CA TYR A 248 -5.83 14.78 -6.67
C TYR A 248 -5.76 15.03 -8.19
N GLY A 249 -4.68 14.65 -8.84
CA GLY A 249 -4.49 14.77 -10.28
C GLY A 249 -4.99 13.57 -11.11
N ALA A 250 -5.52 12.53 -10.50
CA ALA A 250 -5.83 11.26 -11.15
C ALA A 250 -6.67 11.43 -12.41
N LYS A 251 -7.73 12.23 -12.34
CA LYS A 251 -8.64 12.46 -13.45
C LYS A 251 -8.06 13.32 -14.59
N MET A 252 -6.98 14.04 -14.33
CA MET A 252 -6.45 15.05 -15.25
C MET A 252 -5.19 14.60 -15.99
N SER A 253 -4.39 13.75 -15.32
CA SER A 253 -3.15 13.24 -15.91
C SER A 253 -2.84 11.87 -15.29
N GLY A 254 -2.58 10.88 -16.11
CA GLY A 254 -2.15 9.55 -15.65
C GLY A 254 -3.23 8.47 -15.63
N VAL A 255 -4.50 8.81 -15.89
CA VAL A 255 -5.58 7.83 -16.10
C VAL A 255 -5.81 7.68 -17.60
N GLU A 256 -5.83 6.45 -18.09
CA GLU A 256 -6.15 6.17 -19.49
C GLU A 256 -7.62 6.54 -19.78
N LYS A 257 -7.90 6.93 -21.04
CA LYS A 257 -9.25 7.35 -21.43
C LYS A 257 -10.32 6.29 -21.11
N ALA A 258 -9.97 5.02 -21.23
CA ALA A 258 -10.86 3.89 -20.91
C ALA A 258 -11.24 3.86 -19.42
N ASP A 259 -10.35 4.30 -18.54
CA ASP A 259 -10.52 4.22 -17.08
C ASP A 259 -11.19 5.46 -16.48
N THR A 260 -11.42 6.51 -17.27
CA THR A 260 -12.06 7.75 -16.76
C THR A 260 -13.45 7.53 -16.17
N LEU A 261 -14.12 6.43 -16.57
CA LEU A 261 -15.39 6.00 -15.99
C LEU A 261 -15.29 5.85 -14.46
N TYR A 262 -14.25 5.20 -13.96
CA TYR A 262 -14.06 4.88 -12.54
C TYR A 262 -13.87 6.10 -11.64
N PHE A 263 -13.71 7.28 -12.21
CA PHE A 263 -13.55 8.57 -11.53
C PHE A 263 -14.72 9.53 -11.80
N SER A 264 -15.76 9.05 -12.51
CA SER A 264 -16.92 9.85 -12.90
C SER A 264 -17.93 9.98 -11.77
N PRO A 265 -18.77 11.03 -11.79
CA PRO A 265 -19.84 11.20 -10.80
C PRO A 265 -20.79 10.02 -10.73
N SER A 266 -21.17 9.47 -11.89
CA SER A 266 -22.12 8.34 -11.95
C SER A 266 -21.55 7.10 -11.27
N TRP A 267 -20.29 6.76 -11.54
CA TRP A 267 -19.65 5.60 -10.91
C TRP A 267 -19.45 5.82 -9.41
N THR A 268 -18.97 7.01 -9.04
CA THR A 268 -18.73 7.34 -7.62
C THR A 268 -20.02 7.32 -6.81
N ASP A 269 -21.12 7.85 -7.38
CA ASP A 269 -22.44 7.82 -6.73
C ASP A 269 -22.96 6.38 -6.58
N GLU A 270 -22.98 5.62 -7.66
CA GLU A 270 -23.53 4.27 -7.70
C GLU A 270 -22.71 3.29 -6.86
N MET A 271 -21.37 3.32 -6.98
CA MET A 271 -20.48 2.30 -6.41
C MET A 271 -19.96 2.65 -5.01
N ILE A 272 -19.95 3.93 -4.63
CA ILE A 272 -19.39 4.38 -3.35
C ILE A 272 -20.41 5.13 -2.52
N LYS A 273 -20.87 6.30 -2.97
CA LYS A 273 -21.70 7.22 -2.18
C LYS A 273 -23.03 6.62 -1.73
N SER A 274 -23.67 5.81 -2.56
CA SER A 274 -24.91 5.10 -2.22
C SER A 274 -24.74 3.94 -1.23
N LYS A 275 -23.52 3.62 -0.80
CA LYS A 275 -23.22 2.44 0.03
C LYS A 275 -23.16 2.77 1.53
N GLY A 276 -24.25 3.30 2.06
CA GLY A 276 -24.44 3.48 3.52
C GLY A 276 -23.41 4.38 4.19
N VAL A 277 -23.14 4.11 5.47
CA VAL A 277 -22.37 5.02 6.33
C VAL A 277 -20.94 5.30 5.85
N LEU A 278 -20.24 4.33 5.28
CA LEU A 278 -18.90 4.55 4.72
C LEU A 278 -18.97 5.40 3.46
N GLY A 279 -19.97 5.17 2.58
CA GLY A 279 -20.22 5.99 1.41
C GLY A 279 -20.57 7.45 1.77
N ASP A 280 -21.36 7.67 2.83
CA ASP A 280 -21.69 9.01 3.32
C ASP A 280 -20.46 9.81 3.77
N MET A 281 -19.44 9.12 4.30
CA MET A 281 -18.19 9.73 4.77
C MET A 281 -17.19 9.98 3.66
N TYR A 282 -17.28 9.23 2.54
CA TYR A 282 -16.36 9.37 1.41
C TYR A 282 -16.54 10.74 0.74
N ARG A 283 -15.44 11.49 0.59
CA ARG A 283 -15.43 12.85 0.05
C ARG A 283 -15.44 12.84 -1.49
N VAL A 284 -16.31 13.67 -2.07
CA VAL A 284 -16.43 13.88 -3.52
C VAL A 284 -16.57 15.37 -3.82
N TRP A 285 -16.25 15.80 -5.03
CA TRP A 285 -16.42 17.20 -5.44
C TRP A 285 -17.85 17.69 -5.21
N GLY A 286 -17.96 18.84 -4.57
CA GLY A 286 -19.24 19.50 -4.34
C GLY A 286 -20.05 18.95 -3.16
N ASP A 287 -19.47 18.14 -2.29
CA ASP A 287 -20.15 17.52 -1.15
C ASP A 287 -20.51 18.50 0.00
N GLY A 288 -20.13 19.77 -0.11
CA GLY A 288 -20.42 20.80 0.86
C GLY A 288 -19.61 20.74 2.15
N LYS A 289 -18.54 19.95 2.20
CA LYS A 289 -17.73 19.71 3.40
C LYS A 289 -16.32 20.27 3.25
N GLN A 290 -15.65 20.50 4.38
CA GLN A 290 -14.22 20.73 4.52
C GLN A 290 -13.69 19.80 5.63
N MET A 291 -12.42 19.42 5.58
CA MET A 291 -11.78 18.67 6.67
C MET A 291 -11.59 19.59 7.90
N SER A 292 -11.21 20.84 7.68
CA SER A 292 -11.12 21.86 8.71
C SER A 292 -11.93 23.09 8.27
N GLU A 293 -12.83 23.58 9.11
CA GLU A 293 -13.70 24.70 8.78
C GLU A 293 -12.86 25.96 8.47
N GLY A 294 -13.17 26.61 7.36
CA GLY A 294 -12.47 27.81 6.90
C GLY A 294 -11.14 27.57 6.23
N ASP A 295 -10.78 26.31 5.96
CA ASP A 295 -9.58 25.99 5.20
C ASP A 295 -9.66 26.53 3.77
N PHE A 296 -8.79 27.50 3.46
CA PHE A 296 -8.75 28.14 2.14
C PHE A 296 -8.10 27.27 1.06
N THR A 297 -7.55 26.13 1.40
CA THR A 297 -6.98 25.16 0.46
C THR A 297 -7.94 24.04 0.11
N ASP A 298 -8.91 23.74 1.01
CA ASP A 298 -9.97 22.74 0.82
C ASP A 298 -11.25 23.40 0.26
N TYR A 299 -11.24 23.65 -1.07
CA TYR A 299 -12.41 24.14 -1.81
C TYR A 299 -13.20 23.01 -2.49
N PHE A 300 -12.86 21.76 -2.25
CA PHE A 300 -13.44 20.60 -2.90
C PHE A 300 -14.93 20.39 -2.58
N GLY A 301 -15.39 20.87 -1.43
CA GLY A 301 -16.81 20.90 -1.11
C GLY A 301 -17.65 21.78 -2.02
N LEU A 302 -17.02 22.58 -2.88
CA LEU A 302 -17.69 23.50 -3.81
C LEU A 302 -17.66 22.93 -5.24
N SER A 303 -18.76 23.09 -5.97
CA SER A 303 -18.87 22.73 -7.39
C SER A 303 -19.59 23.79 -8.19
N GLY A 304 -19.37 23.81 -9.51
CA GLY A 304 -19.99 24.77 -10.41
C GLY A 304 -19.31 26.14 -10.47
N TYR A 305 -18.20 26.33 -9.77
CA TYR A 305 -17.36 27.52 -9.81
C TYR A 305 -16.17 27.33 -10.74
N THR A 306 -15.76 28.40 -11.41
CA THR A 306 -14.49 28.47 -12.10
C THR A 306 -13.35 28.66 -11.12
N ALA A 307 -12.12 28.36 -11.55
CA ALA A 307 -10.93 28.62 -10.72
C ALA A 307 -10.81 30.10 -10.33
N GLN A 308 -11.17 31.02 -11.25
CA GLN A 308 -11.15 32.46 -10.97
C GLN A 308 -12.15 32.87 -9.90
N GLU A 309 -13.39 32.37 -9.96
CA GLU A 309 -14.41 32.64 -8.94
C GLU A 309 -13.99 32.12 -7.55
N LEU A 310 -13.38 30.93 -7.48
CA LEU A 310 -12.86 30.41 -6.21
C LEU A 310 -11.72 31.29 -5.66
N VAL A 311 -10.81 31.77 -6.51
CA VAL A 311 -9.77 32.72 -6.10
C VAL A 311 -10.38 34.04 -5.59
N GLU A 312 -11.42 34.56 -6.25
CA GLU A 312 -12.15 35.77 -5.82
C GLU A 312 -12.85 35.55 -4.47
N MET A 313 -13.27 34.32 -4.16
CA MET A 313 -13.82 33.91 -2.86
C MET A 313 -12.73 33.74 -1.77
N GLY A 314 -11.45 33.84 -2.12
CA GLY A 314 -10.33 33.76 -1.19
C GLY A 314 -9.65 32.39 -1.08
N TYR A 315 -10.06 31.41 -1.90
CA TYR A 315 -9.41 30.10 -1.93
C TYR A 315 -8.08 30.13 -2.69
N TRP A 316 -7.18 29.26 -2.30
CA TRP A 316 -5.99 28.95 -3.07
C TRP A 316 -6.27 27.76 -3.98
N VAL A 317 -6.53 28.04 -5.26
CA VAL A 317 -6.88 27.02 -6.25
C VAL A 317 -5.61 26.42 -6.84
N TRP A 318 -5.24 25.27 -6.34
CA TRP A 318 -4.01 24.54 -6.73
C TRP A 318 -4.29 23.35 -7.65
N THR A 319 -5.54 22.92 -7.81
CA THR A 319 -5.99 21.97 -8.82
C THR A 319 -7.28 22.45 -9.48
N PRO A 320 -7.51 22.21 -10.78
CA PRO A 320 -8.72 22.70 -11.46
C PRO A 320 -10.01 22.12 -10.84
N PRO A 321 -11.02 22.96 -10.61
CA PRO A 321 -12.34 22.52 -10.14
C PRO A 321 -12.95 21.46 -11.05
N GLN A 322 -13.64 20.47 -10.43
CA GLN A 322 -14.29 19.39 -11.13
C GLN A 322 -15.82 19.44 -10.96
N PRO A 323 -16.59 18.77 -11.82
CA PRO A 323 -18.03 18.63 -11.66
C PRO A 323 -18.42 17.99 -10.33
N TYR A 324 -19.62 18.30 -9.87
CA TYR A 324 -20.24 17.67 -8.70
C TYR A 324 -20.20 16.13 -8.79
N GLY A 325 -19.85 15.49 -7.69
CA GLY A 325 -19.80 14.04 -7.55
C GLY A 325 -18.54 13.37 -8.12
N ASN A 326 -17.64 14.14 -8.77
CA ASN A 326 -16.38 13.55 -9.22
C ASN A 326 -15.52 13.06 -8.05
N PHE A 327 -14.73 12.03 -8.32
CA PHE A 327 -13.62 11.60 -7.46
C PHE A 327 -12.66 12.77 -7.17
N ILE A 328 -12.21 12.90 -5.93
CA ILE A 328 -11.22 13.91 -5.53
C ILE A 328 -9.82 13.28 -5.45
N SER A 329 -9.58 12.50 -4.40
CA SER A 329 -8.28 11.90 -4.10
C SER A 329 -8.39 10.74 -3.14
N GLU A 330 -7.50 9.79 -3.29
CA GLU A 330 -7.06 8.76 -2.36
C GLU A 330 -5.53 8.67 -2.48
N GLY A 331 -4.82 9.78 -2.23
CA GLY A 331 -3.38 9.90 -2.49
C GLY A 331 -2.53 8.88 -1.73
N ASP A 332 -3.03 8.35 -0.62
CA ASP A 332 -2.33 7.43 0.27
C ASP A 332 -2.63 5.95 -0.01
N THR A 333 -3.73 5.67 -0.70
CA THR A 333 -4.10 4.30 -1.11
C THR A 333 -2.94 3.57 -1.82
N PRO A 334 -2.13 4.18 -2.70
CA PRO A 334 -0.97 3.53 -3.29
C PRO A 334 0.04 2.93 -2.30
N CYS A 335 0.10 3.44 -1.06
CA CYS A 335 1.01 2.92 -0.04
C CYS A 335 0.75 1.46 0.31
N TYR A 336 -0.49 0.98 0.22
CA TYR A 336 -0.84 -0.39 0.58
C TYR A 336 -1.31 -1.27 -0.59
N LEU A 337 -1.41 -0.75 -1.82
CA LEU A 337 -1.87 -1.55 -2.98
C LEU A 337 -1.00 -2.78 -3.27
N ASN A 338 0.28 -2.74 -2.92
CA ASN A 338 1.18 -3.90 -3.06
C ASN A 338 1.10 -4.89 -1.89
N MET A 339 0.35 -4.56 -0.83
CA MET A 339 0.25 -5.42 0.36
C MET A 339 -0.84 -6.49 0.23
N PHE A 340 -1.68 -6.43 -0.79
CA PHE A 340 -2.77 -7.40 -0.97
C PHE A 340 -2.27 -8.80 -1.29
N GLY A 341 -2.84 -9.77 -0.59
CA GLY A 341 -2.56 -11.19 -0.78
C GLY A 341 -3.20 -11.80 -2.03
N TYR A 342 -3.40 -11.03 -3.11
CA TYR A 342 -4.15 -11.44 -4.31
C TYR A 342 -3.34 -12.28 -5.30
N GLY A 343 -2.17 -12.75 -4.88
CA GLY A 343 -1.34 -13.68 -5.65
C GLY A 343 -0.24 -13.02 -6.49
N LEU A 344 -0.18 -11.69 -6.58
CA LEU A 344 0.92 -10.97 -7.23
C LEU A 344 2.21 -10.98 -6.41
N ARG A 345 2.13 -11.18 -5.08
CA ARG A 345 3.27 -11.30 -4.16
C ARG A 345 4.19 -10.07 -4.12
N ALA A 346 3.64 -8.90 -4.42
CA ALA A 346 4.43 -7.67 -4.54
C ALA A 346 5.05 -7.20 -3.22
N TYR A 347 4.48 -7.59 -2.07
CA TYR A 347 5.04 -7.29 -0.75
C TYR A 347 6.24 -8.16 -0.37
N GLU A 348 6.45 -9.30 -1.03
CA GLU A 348 7.60 -10.18 -0.79
C GLU A 348 8.88 -9.62 -1.40
N ALA A 349 8.77 -9.04 -2.61
CA ALA A 349 9.87 -8.38 -3.29
C ALA A 349 9.35 -7.21 -4.14
N GLN A 350 9.95 -6.03 -3.96
CA GLN A 350 9.49 -4.81 -4.65
C GLN A 350 9.61 -4.89 -6.18
N GLU A 351 10.49 -5.76 -6.67
CA GLU A 351 10.72 -6.01 -8.09
C GLU A 351 9.58 -6.80 -8.74
N TYR A 352 8.81 -7.57 -7.96
CA TYR A 352 7.73 -8.41 -8.49
C TYR A 352 6.62 -7.56 -9.11
N GLY A 353 6.25 -6.50 -8.42
CA GLY A 353 5.19 -5.59 -8.84
C GLY A 353 3.78 -6.13 -8.66
N GLY A 354 2.88 -5.20 -8.44
CA GLY A 354 1.46 -5.40 -8.21
C GLY A 354 0.69 -4.12 -8.48
N TRP A 355 -0.45 -3.98 -7.85
CA TRP A 355 -1.34 -2.83 -8.04
C TRP A 355 -0.70 -1.47 -7.68
N GLY A 356 0.26 -1.45 -6.77
CA GLY A 356 1.04 -0.27 -6.40
C GLY A 356 2.31 -0.06 -7.25
N GLY A 357 2.50 -0.84 -8.32
CA GLY A 357 3.69 -0.76 -9.15
C GLY A 357 4.87 -1.61 -8.65
N ARG A 358 6.09 -1.31 -9.11
CA ARG A 358 7.29 -2.04 -8.71
C ARG A 358 8.54 -1.16 -8.69
N ARG A 359 9.56 -1.59 -7.97
CA ARG A 359 10.92 -1.07 -8.13
C ARG A 359 11.50 -1.61 -9.43
N ASN A 360 12.05 -0.72 -10.25
CA ASN A 360 12.74 -1.07 -11.50
C ASN A 360 14.01 -0.22 -11.67
N ALA A 361 14.75 -0.45 -12.75
CA ALA A 361 15.98 0.29 -13.04
C ALA A 361 15.76 1.81 -13.24
N ALA A 362 14.53 2.21 -13.54
CA ALA A 362 14.15 3.62 -13.71
C ALA A 362 13.54 4.21 -12.42
N THR A 363 13.61 3.54 -11.29
CA THR A 363 13.17 4.09 -10.00
C THR A 363 14.00 5.32 -9.66
N GLU A 364 13.33 6.46 -9.55
CA GLU A 364 13.94 7.76 -9.29
C GLU A 364 13.63 8.24 -7.89
N LYS A 365 14.54 9.03 -7.31
CA LYS A 365 14.19 9.92 -6.21
C LYS A 365 13.61 11.19 -6.78
N ILE A 366 12.32 11.43 -6.53
CA ILE A 366 11.69 12.68 -6.94
C ILE A 366 12.28 13.79 -6.10
N ALA A 367 12.81 14.80 -6.78
CA ALA A 367 13.22 16.02 -6.14
C ALA A 367 11.99 16.75 -5.56
N ASP A 368 12.24 17.53 -4.52
CA ASP A 368 11.32 18.42 -3.86
C ASP A 368 10.17 18.93 -4.75
N GLY A 369 8.96 18.56 -4.43
CA GLY A 369 7.74 18.82 -5.20
C GLY A 369 7.12 20.19 -4.96
N GLY A 370 7.88 21.28 -4.91
CA GLY A 370 7.34 22.65 -4.85
C GLY A 370 6.80 23.09 -3.47
N PHE A 371 6.68 22.19 -2.49
CA PHE A 371 6.32 22.46 -1.11
C PHE A 371 7.48 22.24 -0.14
N ALA A 372 8.70 22.31 -0.64
CA ALA A 372 9.93 22.01 0.10
C ALA A 372 9.92 20.61 0.76
N MET A 373 9.31 19.62 0.10
CA MET A 373 9.36 18.23 0.54
C MET A 373 10.69 17.59 0.12
N PRO A 374 11.35 16.83 1.01
CA PRO A 374 12.50 16.03 0.63
C PRO A 374 12.17 15.01 -0.46
N SER A 375 13.17 14.59 -1.21
CA SER A 375 13.01 13.59 -2.27
C SER A 375 12.60 12.23 -1.70
N PHE A 376 11.71 11.54 -2.41
CA PHE A 376 11.28 10.18 -2.10
C PHE A 376 11.37 9.27 -3.33
N ALA A 377 11.43 7.95 -3.12
CA ALA A 377 11.56 7.01 -4.21
C ALA A 377 10.24 6.80 -4.95
N ARG A 378 10.25 7.00 -6.26
CA ARG A 378 9.13 6.71 -7.15
C ARG A 378 9.62 5.98 -8.38
N SER A 379 8.90 4.95 -8.80
CA SER A 379 9.13 4.32 -10.10
C SER A 379 8.52 5.16 -11.20
N VAL A 380 9.18 5.23 -12.34
CA VAL A 380 8.64 5.80 -13.59
C VAL A 380 7.76 4.75 -14.26
N LYS A 381 7.04 5.15 -15.31
CA LYS A 381 6.19 4.27 -16.11
C LYS A 381 6.82 2.90 -16.33
N ASP A 382 6.05 1.87 -16.09
CA ASP A 382 6.43 0.47 -16.20
C ASP A 382 5.63 -0.20 -17.32
N ASP A 383 6.29 -0.55 -18.43
CA ASP A 383 5.64 -1.21 -19.55
C ASP A 383 5.49 -2.73 -19.37
N VAL A 384 6.01 -3.29 -18.26
CA VAL A 384 5.92 -4.73 -17.94
C VAL A 384 4.64 -5.07 -17.21
N LEU A 385 4.13 -4.16 -16.38
CA LEU A 385 2.91 -4.37 -15.61
C LEU A 385 1.68 -3.94 -16.42
N PRO A 386 0.56 -4.68 -16.31
CA PRO A 386 -0.70 -4.24 -16.91
C PRO A 386 -1.27 -3.02 -16.18
N ASN A 387 -2.25 -2.38 -16.80
CA ASN A 387 -3.07 -1.39 -16.11
C ASN A 387 -4.03 -2.10 -15.14
N PHE A 388 -3.99 -1.72 -13.86
CA PHE A 388 -4.79 -2.33 -12.80
C PHE A 388 -5.97 -1.46 -12.32
N ILE A 389 -6.22 -0.30 -12.94
CA ILE A 389 -7.26 0.64 -12.46
C ILE A 389 -8.64 -0.01 -12.36
N SER A 390 -9.05 -0.75 -13.39
CA SER A 390 -10.33 -1.46 -13.37
C SER A 390 -10.41 -2.47 -12.23
N ALA A 391 -9.35 -3.27 -12.04
CA ALA A 391 -9.29 -4.26 -10.96
C ALA A 391 -9.36 -3.59 -9.58
N ILE A 392 -8.61 -2.50 -9.37
CA ILE A 392 -8.57 -1.74 -8.12
C ILE A 392 -9.94 -1.14 -7.79
N GLN A 393 -10.59 -0.55 -8.78
CA GLN A 393 -11.87 0.15 -8.57
C GLN A 393 -13.04 -0.84 -8.45
N ASN A 394 -13.06 -1.90 -9.22
CA ASN A 394 -14.08 -2.95 -9.12
C ASN A 394 -14.00 -3.69 -7.79
N ASP A 395 -12.80 -3.99 -7.31
CA ASP A 395 -12.60 -4.62 -5.99
C ASP A 395 -13.12 -3.72 -4.86
N PHE A 396 -12.84 -2.41 -4.93
CA PHE A 396 -13.37 -1.44 -3.98
C PHE A 396 -14.90 -1.38 -4.03
N ALA A 397 -15.49 -1.32 -5.22
CA ALA A 397 -16.93 -1.31 -5.41
C ALA A 397 -17.60 -2.57 -4.83
N ALA A 398 -17.00 -3.76 -5.02
CA ALA A 398 -17.50 -5.00 -4.43
C ALA A 398 -17.49 -4.94 -2.90
N ARG A 399 -16.39 -4.49 -2.28
CA ARG A 399 -16.28 -4.38 -0.82
C ARG A 399 -17.22 -3.31 -0.24
N MET A 400 -17.44 -2.22 -0.96
CA MET A 400 -18.48 -1.24 -0.60
C MET A 400 -19.88 -1.89 -0.65
N ALA A 401 -20.17 -2.74 -1.64
CA ALA A 401 -21.42 -3.50 -1.69
C ALA A 401 -21.53 -4.49 -0.53
N TRP A 402 -20.46 -5.21 -0.16
CA TRP A 402 -20.43 -6.10 1.00
C TRP A 402 -20.76 -5.36 2.30
N SER A 403 -20.37 -4.09 2.43
CA SER A 403 -20.60 -3.31 3.65
C SER A 403 -22.08 -3.05 3.93
N VAL A 404 -22.95 -3.12 2.93
CA VAL A 404 -24.37 -2.73 3.05
C VAL A 404 -25.36 -3.90 3.01
N THR A 405 -24.90 -5.14 2.81
CA THR A 405 -25.78 -6.31 2.81
C THR A 405 -25.15 -7.51 3.53
N SER A 406 -25.97 -8.28 4.22
CA SER A 406 -25.60 -9.59 4.78
C SER A 406 -26.02 -10.75 3.86
N ASP A 407 -26.64 -10.46 2.73
CA ASP A 407 -27.04 -11.46 1.74
C ASP A 407 -25.82 -11.78 0.86
N TYR A 408 -25.22 -12.95 1.10
CA TYR A 408 -24.02 -13.39 0.39
C TYR A 408 -24.26 -13.49 -1.12
N ASP A 409 -25.40 -14.04 -1.53
CA ASP A 409 -25.72 -14.29 -2.94
C ASP A 409 -26.14 -13.02 -3.72
N ALA A 410 -26.26 -11.86 -3.01
CA ALA A 410 -26.66 -10.59 -3.62
C ALA A 410 -25.49 -9.77 -4.19
N VAL A 411 -24.25 -10.19 -3.95
CA VAL A 411 -23.04 -9.43 -4.33
C VAL A 411 -21.95 -10.38 -4.84
N ASN A 412 -21.05 -9.85 -5.67
CA ASN A 412 -19.98 -10.66 -6.26
C ASN A 412 -18.81 -10.86 -5.28
N HIS A 413 -18.16 -12.03 -5.35
CA HIS A 413 -16.97 -12.42 -4.60
C HIS A 413 -15.86 -12.86 -5.56
N HIS A 414 -14.64 -12.79 -5.07
CA HIS A 414 -13.47 -13.05 -5.89
C HIS A 414 -13.30 -14.53 -6.22
N PRO A 415 -12.74 -14.83 -7.41
CA PRO A 415 -12.25 -16.16 -7.72
C PRO A 415 -11.27 -16.68 -6.66
N SER A 416 -11.29 -17.98 -6.42
CA SER A 416 -10.33 -18.67 -5.57
C SER A 416 -9.26 -19.33 -6.43
N VAL A 417 -7.98 -19.07 -6.12
CA VAL A 417 -6.84 -19.57 -6.90
C VAL A 417 -5.82 -20.20 -5.97
N SER A 418 -5.38 -21.42 -6.28
CA SER A 418 -4.36 -22.13 -5.47
C SER A 418 -3.48 -23.03 -6.32
N GLY A 419 -2.20 -23.15 -5.94
CA GLY A 419 -1.21 -23.96 -6.66
C GLY A 419 0.20 -23.71 -6.16
N PRO A 420 1.21 -24.23 -6.88
CA PRO A 420 2.62 -23.99 -6.54
C PRO A 420 3.02 -22.54 -6.84
N TYR A 421 3.70 -21.91 -5.90
CA TYR A 421 4.29 -20.58 -6.06
C TYR A 421 5.73 -20.62 -6.57
N GLU A 422 6.46 -21.68 -6.24
CA GLU A 422 7.88 -21.86 -6.57
C GLU A 422 8.08 -23.20 -7.28
N ILE A 423 8.86 -23.18 -8.36
CA ILE A 423 9.26 -24.36 -9.13
C ILE A 423 10.75 -24.24 -9.40
N THR A 424 11.46 -25.36 -9.31
CA THR A 424 12.85 -25.46 -9.79
C THR A 424 12.90 -26.30 -11.04
N ALA A 425 13.71 -25.91 -12.04
CA ALA A 425 13.87 -26.66 -13.28
C ALA A 425 15.26 -26.43 -13.89
N ALA A 426 15.76 -27.42 -14.62
CA ALA A 426 17.01 -27.28 -15.36
C ALA A 426 16.80 -26.57 -16.71
N PRO A 427 17.86 -25.94 -17.29
CA PRO A 427 17.81 -25.43 -18.64
C PRO A 427 17.39 -26.53 -19.65
N GLY A 428 16.44 -26.21 -20.54
CA GLY A 428 15.84 -27.13 -21.50
C GLY A 428 14.75 -28.05 -20.95
N GLU A 429 14.50 -28.05 -19.64
CA GLU A 429 13.44 -28.86 -19.04
C GLU A 429 12.05 -28.24 -19.31
N THR A 430 11.07 -29.11 -19.59
CA THR A 430 9.67 -28.69 -19.72
C THR A 430 8.92 -28.97 -18.42
N VAL A 431 8.46 -27.92 -17.75
CA VAL A 431 7.63 -28.00 -16.54
C VAL A 431 6.15 -27.79 -16.85
N LYS A 432 5.30 -28.44 -16.07
CA LYS A 432 3.84 -28.24 -16.13
C LYS A 432 3.36 -27.68 -14.81
N VAL A 433 2.84 -26.46 -14.85
CA VAL A 433 2.22 -25.76 -13.71
C VAL A 433 0.73 -26.03 -13.74
N ARG A 434 0.17 -26.55 -12.65
CA ARG A 434 -1.27 -26.76 -12.50
C ARG A 434 -1.79 -25.92 -11.37
N ILE A 435 -2.77 -25.05 -11.69
CA ILE A 435 -3.43 -24.16 -10.75
C ILE A 435 -4.90 -24.62 -10.64
N LYS A 436 -5.39 -24.73 -9.42
CA LYS A 436 -6.82 -24.93 -9.16
C LYS A 436 -7.48 -23.56 -9.10
N VAL A 437 -8.53 -23.38 -9.88
CA VAL A 437 -9.32 -22.14 -9.92
C VAL A 437 -10.79 -22.51 -9.77
N SER A 438 -11.52 -21.76 -8.95
CA SER A 438 -12.97 -21.88 -8.78
C SER A 438 -13.55 -20.53 -8.40
N ASP A 439 -14.82 -20.35 -8.68
CA ASP A 439 -15.57 -19.17 -8.26
C ASP A 439 -16.58 -19.53 -7.16
N PRO A 440 -16.70 -18.73 -6.07
CA PRO A 440 -17.64 -19.04 -5.00
C PRO A 440 -19.10 -18.78 -5.37
N ASP A 441 -19.36 -17.85 -6.30
CA ASP A 441 -20.71 -17.48 -6.75
C ASP A 441 -21.15 -18.32 -7.95
N GLY A 442 -20.21 -19.08 -8.54
CA GLY A 442 -20.44 -19.93 -9.70
C GLY A 442 -20.32 -19.23 -11.04
N ASP A 443 -19.69 -18.07 -11.04
CA ASP A 443 -19.44 -17.28 -12.25
C ASP A 443 -18.47 -17.95 -13.20
N ASN A 444 -18.56 -17.58 -14.50
CA ASN A 444 -17.62 -18.07 -15.49
C ASN A 444 -16.28 -17.36 -15.35
N LEU A 445 -15.20 -18.14 -15.43
CA LEU A 445 -13.85 -17.62 -15.27
C LEU A 445 -13.11 -17.52 -16.61
N THR A 446 -12.58 -16.36 -16.88
CA THR A 446 -11.57 -16.13 -17.93
C THR A 446 -10.18 -16.25 -17.32
N LEU A 447 -9.36 -17.15 -17.88
CA LEU A 447 -8.01 -17.42 -17.42
C LEU A 447 -6.99 -16.94 -18.46
N ASN A 448 -6.00 -16.19 -17.99
CA ASN A 448 -4.91 -15.73 -18.86
C ASN A 448 -3.56 -15.84 -18.14
N TRP A 449 -2.59 -16.49 -18.79
CA TRP A 449 -1.21 -16.51 -18.32
C TRP A 449 -0.37 -15.46 -19.05
N SER A 450 0.35 -14.67 -18.29
CA SER A 450 1.30 -13.70 -18.82
C SER A 450 2.65 -13.89 -18.17
N GLN A 451 3.73 -13.80 -18.95
CA GLN A 451 5.05 -13.65 -18.38
C GLN A 451 5.21 -12.21 -17.89
N TYR A 452 5.70 -12.07 -16.66
CA TYR A 452 6.16 -10.79 -16.14
C TYR A 452 7.68 -10.77 -16.21
N ASN A 453 8.24 -9.96 -17.12
CA ASN A 453 9.69 -9.84 -17.34
C ASN A 453 10.35 -9.03 -16.21
N VAL A 454 10.13 -9.48 -14.99
CA VAL A 454 10.64 -8.89 -13.74
C VAL A 454 11.71 -9.76 -13.07
N GLY A 455 11.87 -11.01 -13.55
CA GLY A 455 12.92 -11.94 -13.10
C GLY A 455 14.30 -11.57 -13.65
N THR A 456 15.31 -12.34 -13.24
CA THR A 456 16.69 -12.17 -13.76
C THR A 456 16.81 -12.62 -15.21
N TYR A 457 15.99 -13.61 -15.63
CA TYR A 457 15.81 -13.94 -17.04
C TYR A 457 14.60 -13.17 -17.60
N ALA A 458 14.86 -12.03 -18.19
CA ALA A 458 13.84 -11.08 -18.67
C ALA A 458 13.54 -11.19 -20.19
N VAL A 459 13.83 -12.34 -20.79
CA VAL A 459 13.52 -12.64 -22.20
C VAL A 459 12.20 -13.38 -22.27
N ASP A 460 11.42 -13.13 -23.33
CA ASP A 460 10.16 -13.82 -23.55
C ASP A 460 10.35 -15.33 -23.69
N VAL A 461 9.62 -16.10 -22.91
CA VAL A 461 9.64 -17.55 -22.90
C VAL A 461 8.34 -18.09 -23.50
N GLU A 462 8.47 -18.99 -24.47
CA GLU A 462 7.31 -19.61 -25.08
C GLU A 462 6.58 -20.51 -24.08
N ALA A 463 5.29 -20.27 -23.92
CA ALA A 463 4.41 -21.02 -23.04
C ALA A 463 3.21 -21.58 -23.80
N ALA A 464 2.86 -22.85 -23.53
CA ALA A 464 1.71 -23.49 -24.12
C ALA A 464 0.49 -23.48 -23.20
N ALA A 465 -0.70 -23.32 -23.77
CA ALA A 465 -2.00 -23.26 -23.10
C ALA A 465 -2.21 -22.08 -22.16
N PRO A 466 -2.03 -20.84 -22.64
CA PRO A 466 -2.09 -19.62 -21.82
C PRO A 466 -3.47 -19.31 -21.23
N SER A 467 -4.53 -19.97 -21.69
CA SER A 467 -5.92 -19.75 -21.22
C SER A 467 -6.50 -20.94 -20.44
N SER A 468 -5.66 -21.76 -19.83
CA SER A 468 -6.11 -22.94 -19.05
C SER A 468 -5.53 -22.92 -17.64
N GLN A 469 -6.09 -23.81 -16.78
CA GLN A 469 -5.52 -24.06 -15.45
C GLN A 469 -4.15 -24.75 -15.47
N THR A 470 -3.66 -25.12 -16.65
CA THR A 470 -2.36 -25.76 -16.81
C THR A 470 -1.51 -24.99 -17.80
N LEU A 471 -0.35 -24.56 -17.38
CA LEU A 471 0.67 -23.93 -18.20
C LEU A 471 1.83 -24.91 -18.42
N SER A 472 2.30 -25.04 -19.64
CA SER A 472 3.50 -25.80 -19.98
C SER A 472 4.58 -24.85 -20.46
N ILE A 473 5.74 -24.85 -19.81
CA ILE A 473 6.85 -23.92 -20.06
C ILE A 473 8.10 -24.76 -20.27
N THR A 474 8.88 -24.49 -21.32
CA THR A 474 10.22 -25.03 -21.47
C THR A 474 11.23 -23.98 -21.04
N VAL A 475 12.00 -24.28 -20.01
CA VAL A 475 13.07 -23.38 -19.54
C VAL A 475 14.08 -23.19 -20.66
N PRO A 476 14.44 -21.95 -21.03
CA PRO A 476 15.41 -21.70 -22.08
C PRO A 476 16.75 -22.40 -21.84
N ALA A 477 17.35 -22.93 -22.89
CA ALA A 477 18.61 -23.70 -22.76
C ALA A 477 19.83 -22.82 -22.41
N ASP A 478 19.70 -21.50 -22.59
CA ASP A 478 20.69 -20.48 -22.29
C ASP A 478 20.48 -19.79 -20.93
N ALA A 479 19.41 -20.15 -20.21
CA ALA A 479 19.18 -19.66 -18.85
C ALA A 479 20.28 -20.18 -17.90
N ALA A 480 20.78 -19.30 -17.04
CA ALA A 480 21.87 -19.59 -16.13
C ALA A 480 21.36 -20.08 -14.76
N PHE A 481 22.22 -20.79 -14.01
CA PHE A 481 21.93 -21.15 -12.62
C PHE A 481 21.59 -19.90 -11.79
N GLY A 482 20.48 -19.96 -11.08
CA GLY A 482 19.98 -18.87 -10.25
C GLY A 482 19.10 -17.86 -10.98
N ASP A 483 18.92 -17.99 -12.31
CA ASP A 483 17.94 -17.17 -13.02
C ASP A 483 16.52 -17.48 -12.55
N THR A 484 15.65 -16.46 -12.62
CA THR A 484 14.23 -16.59 -12.28
C THR A 484 13.36 -16.13 -13.45
N ILE A 485 12.30 -16.90 -13.72
CA ILE A 485 11.32 -16.61 -14.76
C ILE A 485 9.94 -16.53 -14.07
N HIS A 486 9.19 -15.46 -14.32
CA HIS A 486 7.94 -15.20 -13.62
C HIS A 486 6.75 -15.32 -14.58
N PHE A 487 5.80 -16.18 -14.25
CA PHE A 487 4.50 -16.24 -14.89
C PHE A 487 3.39 -15.91 -13.89
N VAL A 488 2.41 -15.15 -14.35
CA VAL A 488 1.23 -14.79 -13.56
C VAL A 488 -0.02 -15.27 -14.27
N LEU A 489 -0.80 -16.12 -13.59
CA LEU A 489 -2.18 -16.40 -13.97
C LEU A 489 -3.06 -15.26 -13.47
N THR A 490 -3.86 -14.70 -14.36
CA THR A 490 -5.02 -13.85 -14.03
C THR A 490 -6.27 -14.69 -14.19
N ALA A 491 -7.08 -14.78 -13.14
CA ALA A 491 -8.41 -15.41 -13.15
C ALA A 491 -9.44 -14.29 -12.90
N GLU A 492 -10.29 -14.06 -13.88
CA GLU A 492 -11.27 -12.98 -13.92
C GLU A 492 -12.66 -13.59 -14.07
N ASP A 493 -13.60 -13.20 -13.19
CA ASP A 493 -14.99 -13.62 -13.24
C ASP A 493 -15.82 -12.78 -14.22
N ASP A 494 -17.06 -13.16 -14.48
CA ASP A 494 -18.05 -12.38 -15.24
C ASP A 494 -19.17 -11.82 -14.33
N GLY A 495 -18.92 -11.77 -13.01
CA GLY A 495 -19.78 -11.15 -12.00
C GLY A 495 -19.85 -9.63 -12.10
N GLN A 496 -20.62 -8.99 -11.20
CA GLN A 496 -20.80 -7.53 -11.20
C GLN A 496 -20.61 -6.94 -9.78
N PRO A 497 -19.60 -6.08 -9.59
CA PRO A 497 -18.52 -5.72 -10.54
C PRO A 497 -17.60 -6.92 -10.82
N GLN A 498 -16.99 -6.96 -12.01
CA GLN A 498 -16.05 -8.00 -12.39
C GLN A 498 -14.82 -8.00 -11.48
N LEU A 499 -14.48 -9.17 -10.91
CA LEU A 499 -13.39 -9.30 -9.95
C LEU A 499 -12.27 -10.19 -10.47
N VAL A 500 -11.09 -10.03 -9.90
CA VAL A 500 -9.88 -10.70 -10.35
C VAL A 500 -9.06 -11.25 -9.19
N ARG A 501 -8.43 -12.41 -9.42
CA ARG A 501 -7.34 -12.95 -8.59
C ARG A 501 -6.18 -13.37 -9.48
N TYR A 502 -5.02 -13.36 -8.89
CA TYR A 502 -3.77 -13.67 -9.56
C TYR A 502 -3.09 -14.88 -8.93
N HIS A 503 -2.18 -15.49 -9.66
CA HIS A 503 -1.27 -16.50 -9.11
C HIS A 503 0.08 -16.41 -9.79
N ARG A 504 1.06 -15.87 -9.07
CA ARG A 504 2.43 -15.78 -9.56
C ARG A 504 3.17 -17.07 -9.29
N VAL A 505 3.78 -17.61 -10.32
CA VAL A 505 4.71 -18.74 -10.25
C VAL A 505 6.10 -18.23 -10.60
N VAL A 506 7.06 -18.51 -9.72
CA VAL A 506 8.47 -18.22 -9.96
C VAL A 506 9.17 -19.54 -10.28
N ILE A 507 9.82 -19.60 -11.45
CA ILE A 507 10.65 -20.73 -11.87
C ILE A 507 12.09 -20.34 -11.63
N SER A 508 12.76 -21.06 -10.73
CA SER A 508 14.19 -20.88 -10.45
C SER A 508 14.99 -21.90 -11.25
N VAL A 509 16.00 -21.44 -12.00
CA VAL A 509 16.84 -22.27 -12.85
C VAL A 509 17.94 -22.92 -12.01
N LEU A 510 18.07 -24.28 -12.13
CA LEU A 510 19.04 -25.11 -11.41
C LEU A 510 20.45 -25.09 -12.05
#